data_d2f89d1f2c138736c6dc91514c2e273a
#
_entry.id   d2f89d1f2c138736c6dc91514c2e273a
#
_cell.length_a   1.000
_cell.length_b   1.000
_cell.length_c   1.000
_cell.angle_alpha   90.00
_cell.angle_beta   90.00
_cell.angle_gamma   90.00
#
_symmetry.space_group_name_H-M   'P 1'
#
loop_
_entity.id
_entity.type
_entity.pdbx_description
1 polymer ?
#
loop_
_entity_poly.entity_id
_entity_poly.type
_entity_poly.pdbx_seq_one_letter_code
_entity_poly.pdbx_strand_id
1 'polypeptide(L)'
;MMNITTITRIFATLGQDELKELIGAFQEMIDAPETVQKHWEPTEGEQYFYLWGTGKKDGGVFTTENQKDVMRLAVGNCFKTEEERDAAAEYLMIVAELKRFAIDHNDEIDWDDHSQRKYKLCWNRETEKVDSTWSRRKITDGIYFSSHEVAMAAVEAVGEDRIKKFYLPDAE
;
A
#
# COMPACT_ATOMS: atom_id res chain seq x y z
N MET A 1 -30.39 9.17 15.14
CA MET A 1 -31.17 8.18 14.37
C MET A 1 -32.52 8.80 14.03
N MET A 2 -32.83 9.01 12.76
CA MET A 2 -34.11 9.61 12.33
C MET A 2 -35.22 8.58 12.48
N ASN A 3 -36.32 8.92 13.18
CA ASN A 3 -37.43 8.01 13.46
C ASN A 3 -38.27 7.81 12.18
N ILE A 4 -38.74 6.57 11.93
CA ILE A 4 -39.63 6.20 10.81
C ILE A 4 -40.84 7.15 10.69
N THR A 5 -41.41 7.60 11.81
CA THR A 5 -42.53 8.52 11.86
C THR A 5 -42.18 9.92 11.25
N THR A 6 -40.94 10.38 11.44
CA THR A 6 -40.42 11.62 10.86
C THR A 6 -40.25 11.50 9.33
N ILE A 7 -39.73 10.34 8.88
CA ILE A 7 -39.56 10.01 7.47
C ILE A 7 -40.93 9.98 6.77
N THR A 8 -41.93 9.26 7.34
CA THR A 8 -43.27 9.15 6.79
C THR A 8 -43.94 10.53 6.67
N ARG A 9 -43.68 11.43 7.62
CA ARG A 9 -44.22 12.82 7.59
C ARG A 9 -43.62 13.66 6.46
N ILE A 10 -42.34 13.50 6.19
CA ILE A 10 -41.64 14.16 5.07
C ILE A 10 -42.25 13.68 3.75
N PHE A 11 -42.37 12.35 3.57
CA PHE A 11 -42.94 11.76 2.35
C PHE A 11 -44.39 12.17 2.10
N ALA A 12 -45.19 12.39 3.16
CA ALA A 12 -46.58 12.83 3.04
C ALA A 12 -46.73 14.28 2.54
N THR A 13 -45.69 15.08 2.51
CA THR A 13 -45.68 16.46 2.02
C THR A 13 -45.19 16.61 0.58
N LEU A 14 -44.64 15.54 -0.02
CA LEU A 14 -44.12 15.55 -1.39
C LEU A 14 -45.23 15.23 -2.41
N GLY A 15 -45.16 15.89 -3.56
CA GLY A 15 -45.98 15.56 -4.71
C GLY A 15 -45.63 14.24 -5.35
N GLN A 16 -46.52 13.69 -6.17
CA GLN A 16 -46.28 12.39 -6.83
C GLN A 16 -45.02 12.36 -7.70
N ASP A 17 -44.68 13.48 -8.34
CA ASP A 17 -43.51 13.54 -9.21
C ASP A 17 -42.21 13.65 -8.40
N GLU A 18 -42.22 14.39 -7.31
CA GLU A 18 -41.09 14.44 -6.37
C GLU A 18 -40.82 13.09 -5.68
N LEU A 19 -41.91 12.35 -5.38
CA LEU A 19 -41.78 10.98 -4.85
C LEU A 19 -41.17 10.02 -5.86
N LYS A 20 -41.53 10.11 -7.14
CA LYS A 20 -40.93 9.27 -8.21
C LYS A 20 -39.46 9.60 -8.40
N GLU A 21 -39.09 10.86 -8.40
CA GLU A 21 -37.69 11.31 -8.51
C GLU A 21 -36.86 10.79 -7.33
N LEU A 22 -37.41 10.88 -6.12
CA LEU A 22 -36.75 10.37 -4.92
C LEU A 22 -36.59 8.84 -4.92
N ILE A 23 -37.63 8.11 -5.38
CA ILE A 23 -37.56 6.64 -5.54
C ILE A 23 -36.51 6.27 -6.59
N GLY A 24 -36.44 7.01 -7.70
CA GLY A 24 -35.42 6.82 -8.73
C GLY A 24 -34.00 7.00 -8.16
N ALA A 25 -33.78 8.08 -7.41
CA ALA A 25 -32.49 8.32 -6.76
C ALA A 25 -32.10 7.24 -5.73
N PHE A 26 -33.08 6.75 -4.95
CA PHE A 26 -32.82 5.62 -4.04
C PHE A 26 -32.53 4.33 -4.79
N GLN A 27 -33.23 4.08 -5.91
CA GLN A 27 -32.96 2.91 -6.73
C GLN A 27 -31.57 2.94 -7.35
N GLU A 28 -31.14 4.10 -7.86
CA GLU A 28 -29.77 4.33 -8.34
C GLU A 28 -28.72 4.10 -7.25
N MET A 29 -28.98 4.52 -6.00
CA MET A 29 -28.10 4.24 -4.88
C MET A 29 -28.04 2.76 -4.48
N ILE A 30 -29.16 2.04 -4.60
CA ILE A 30 -29.23 0.59 -4.32
C ILE A 30 -28.57 -0.20 -5.44
N ASP A 31 -28.76 0.21 -6.69
CA ASP A 31 -28.21 -0.45 -7.87
C ASP A 31 -26.77 0.01 -8.20
N ALA A 32 -26.29 1.08 -7.54
CA ALA A 32 -24.89 1.46 -7.64
C ALA A 32 -24.02 0.26 -7.22
N PRO A 33 -23.09 -0.17 -8.07
CA PRO A 33 -22.18 -1.25 -7.67
C PRO A 33 -21.55 -0.83 -6.34
N GLU A 34 -21.67 -1.69 -5.31
CA GLU A 34 -20.89 -1.53 -4.10
C GLU A 34 -19.46 -1.25 -4.54
N THR A 35 -18.98 -0.03 -4.30
CA THR A 35 -17.56 0.27 -4.45
C THR A 35 -16.88 -0.62 -3.43
N VAL A 36 -16.48 -1.81 -3.86
CA VAL A 36 -15.69 -2.72 -3.04
C VAL A 36 -14.45 -1.92 -2.67
N GLN A 37 -14.44 -1.41 -1.46
CA GLN A 37 -13.30 -0.72 -0.91
C GLN A 37 -12.18 -1.76 -0.85
N LYS A 38 -11.32 -1.76 -1.87
CA LYS A 38 -10.20 -2.71 -1.99
C LYS A 38 -9.13 -2.44 -0.93
N HIS A 39 -9.20 -1.29 -0.31
CA HIS A 39 -8.30 -0.83 0.72
C HIS A 39 -9.08 -0.63 2.02
N TRP A 40 -8.60 -1.26 3.10
CA TRP A 40 -9.20 -1.07 4.42
C TRP A 40 -8.78 0.29 5.00
N GLU A 41 -9.75 1.00 5.56
CA GLU A 41 -9.54 2.24 6.31
C GLU A 41 -10.27 2.12 7.66
N PRO A 42 -9.65 2.55 8.76
CA PRO A 42 -10.30 2.51 10.06
C PRO A 42 -11.47 3.49 10.12
N THR A 43 -12.58 3.04 10.69
CA THR A 43 -13.74 3.89 11.01
C THR A 43 -13.66 4.45 12.42
N GLU A 44 -14.48 5.46 12.74
CA GLU A 44 -14.54 6.07 14.07
C GLU A 44 -14.77 5.03 15.16
N GLY A 45 -13.86 4.98 16.14
CA GLY A 45 -13.91 4.02 17.27
C GLY A 45 -13.31 2.66 16.95
N GLU A 46 -12.82 2.40 15.74
CA GLU A 46 -12.23 1.12 15.36
C GLU A 46 -10.77 1.02 15.80
N GLN A 47 -10.38 -0.18 16.25
CA GLN A 47 -8.98 -0.45 16.57
C GLN A 47 -8.14 -0.55 15.29
N TYR A 48 -6.96 0.07 15.30
CA TYR A 48 -5.99 0.00 14.21
C TYR A 48 -4.57 -0.07 14.75
N PHE A 49 -3.63 -0.46 13.88
CA PHE A 49 -2.21 -0.57 14.18
C PHE A 49 -1.41 0.38 13.30
N TYR A 50 -0.24 0.82 13.77
CA TYR A 50 0.60 1.78 13.06
C TYR A 50 2.08 1.69 13.45
N LEU A 51 2.92 2.32 12.64
CA LEU A 51 4.35 2.46 12.90
C LEU A 51 4.67 3.92 13.33
N TRP A 52 5.50 4.05 14.35
CA TRP A 52 6.12 5.33 14.65
C TRP A 52 7.24 5.64 13.64
N GLY A 53 7.59 6.92 13.47
CA GLY A 53 8.73 7.35 12.65
C GLY A 53 10.08 6.75 13.07
N THR A 54 10.17 6.21 14.28
CA THR A 54 11.33 5.45 14.80
C THR A 54 11.30 3.96 14.46
N GLY A 55 10.27 3.47 13.76
CA GLY A 55 10.04 2.04 13.52
C GLY A 55 9.37 1.30 14.69
N LYS A 56 9.09 1.99 15.83
CA LYS A 56 8.36 1.37 16.95
C LYS A 56 6.95 1.01 16.48
N LYS A 57 6.54 -0.22 16.78
CA LYS A 57 5.21 -0.78 16.52
C LYS A 57 4.24 -0.38 17.63
N ASP A 58 3.03 0.05 17.27
CA ASP A 58 2.01 0.47 18.23
C ASP A 58 0.60 0.28 17.66
N GLY A 59 -0.45 0.55 18.45
CA GLY A 59 -1.84 0.49 18.04
C GLY A 59 -2.69 1.48 18.86
N GLY A 60 -3.90 1.72 18.40
CA GLY A 60 -4.82 2.64 19.04
C GLY A 60 -6.25 2.48 18.53
N VAL A 61 -7.12 3.37 19.01
CA VAL A 61 -8.49 3.50 18.52
C VAL A 61 -8.53 4.74 17.63
N PHE A 62 -9.03 4.59 16.42
CA PHE A 62 -9.09 5.67 15.44
C PHE A 62 -10.16 6.69 15.82
N THR A 63 -9.81 7.96 15.73
CA THR A 63 -10.80 9.03 15.84
C THR A 63 -10.49 10.16 14.87
N THR A 64 -11.53 10.65 14.19
CA THR A 64 -11.45 11.75 13.24
C THR A 64 -11.11 13.09 13.91
N GLU A 65 -11.31 13.21 15.22
CA GLU A 65 -10.94 14.40 16.01
C GLU A 65 -9.43 14.43 16.34
N ASN A 66 -8.75 13.29 16.28
CA ASN A 66 -7.32 13.20 16.54
C ASN A 66 -6.51 13.43 15.27
N GLN A 67 -5.90 14.59 15.15
CA GLN A 67 -5.08 14.93 13.99
C GLN A 67 -3.97 13.90 13.67
N LYS A 68 -3.42 13.21 14.67
CA LYS A 68 -2.39 12.18 14.45
C LYS A 68 -2.96 10.96 13.72
N ASP A 69 -4.19 10.55 14.05
CA ASP A 69 -4.84 9.41 13.42
C ASP A 69 -5.20 9.75 11.97
N VAL A 70 -5.74 10.94 11.73
CA VAL A 70 -6.04 11.46 10.38
C VAL A 70 -4.77 11.52 9.53
N MET A 71 -3.65 12.00 10.09
CA MET A 71 -2.37 12.04 9.38
C MET A 71 -1.82 10.65 9.08
N ARG A 72 -1.94 9.69 10.00
CA ARG A 72 -1.53 8.29 9.77
C ARG A 72 -2.33 7.67 8.63
N LEU A 73 -3.65 7.89 8.61
CA LEU A 73 -4.50 7.44 7.52
C LEU A 73 -4.06 8.06 6.18
N ALA A 74 -3.87 9.36 6.14
CA ALA A 74 -3.48 10.08 4.92
C ALA A 74 -2.15 9.61 4.31
N VAL A 75 -1.21 9.12 5.13
CA VAL A 75 0.08 8.59 4.66
C VAL A 75 0.11 7.06 4.52
N GLY A 76 -1.04 6.38 4.67
CA GLY A 76 -1.13 4.93 4.56
C GLY A 76 -0.50 4.15 5.72
N ASN A 77 -0.39 4.77 6.90
CA ASN A 77 0.18 4.17 8.11
C ASN A 77 -0.92 3.71 9.08
N CYS A 78 -1.96 3.08 8.53
CA CYS A 78 -3.03 2.44 9.28
C CYS A 78 -3.17 1.00 8.78
N PHE A 79 -3.08 0.04 9.69
CA PHE A 79 -3.13 -1.39 9.39
C PHE A 79 -4.26 -2.03 10.19
N LYS A 80 -4.97 -2.95 9.58
CA LYS A 80 -6.08 -3.65 10.21
C LYS A 80 -5.61 -4.64 11.27
N THR A 81 -4.46 -5.27 11.04
CA THR A 81 -3.90 -6.28 11.94
C THR A 81 -2.45 -5.96 12.30
N GLU A 82 -1.96 -6.62 13.35
CA GLU A 82 -0.56 -6.53 13.75
C GLU A 82 0.38 -7.13 12.70
N GLU A 83 -0.07 -8.20 12.04
CA GLU A 83 0.69 -8.89 10.99
C GLU A 83 0.89 -7.97 9.78
N GLU A 84 -0.15 -7.23 9.35
CA GLU A 84 -0.03 -6.25 8.26
C GLU A 84 0.96 -5.13 8.61
N ARG A 85 0.86 -4.58 9.84
CA ARG A 85 1.82 -3.59 10.35
C ARG A 85 3.23 -4.14 10.36
N ASP A 86 3.42 -5.38 10.82
CA ASP A 86 4.73 -6.01 10.94
C ASP A 86 5.33 -6.31 9.56
N ALA A 87 4.52 -6.72 8.61
CA ALA A 87 4.93 -6.88 7.21
C ALA A 87 5.37 -5.54 6.59
N ALA A 88 4.62 -4.46 6.84
CA ALA A 88 5.00 -3.12 6.39
C ALA A 88 6.31 -2.64 7.02
N ALA A 89 6.56 -2.94 8.31
CA ALA A 89 7.81 -2.63 8.97
C ALA A 89 9.00 -3.38 8.34
N GLU A 90 8.83 -4.68 8.07
CA GLU A 90 9.85 -5.49 7.40
C GLU A 90 10.14 -4.98 5.98
N TYR A 91 9.11 -4.65 5.20
CA TYR A 91 9.29 -4.03 3.88
C TYR A 91 10.17 -2.77 3.95
N LEU A 92 9.87 -1.85 4.88
CA LEU A 92 10.65 -0.62 5.04
C LEU A 92 12.10 -0.88 5.45
N MET A 93 12.34 -1.88 6.31
CA MET A 93 13.70 -2.27 6.69
C MET A 93 14.47 -2.85 5.50
N ILE A 94 13.87 -3.76 4.74
CA ILE A 94 14.48 -4.34 3.53
C ILE A 94 14.82 -3.26 2.51
N VAL A 95 13.89 -2.33 2.25
CA VAL A 95 14.13 -1.19 1.34
C VAL A 95 15.32 -0.36 1.81
N ALA A 96 15.42 -0.09 3.11
CA ALA A 96 16.54 0.68 3.66
C ALA A 96 17.87 -0.08 3.58
N GLU A 97 17.88 -1.39 3.82
CA GLU A 97 19.05 -2.26 3.71
C GLU A 97 19.53 -2.35 2.26
N LEU A 98 18.63 -2.63 1.31
CA LEU A 98 18.95 -2.69 -0.12
C LEU A 98 19.47 -1.34 -0.66
N LYS A 99 18.89 -0.21 -0.22
CA LYS A 99 19.36 1.14 -0.60
C LYS A 99 20.77 1.41 -0.08
N ARG A 100 21.05 1.08 1.20
CA ARG A 100 22.42 1.23 1.76
C ARG A 100 23.41 0.35 1.01
N PHE A 101 23.04 -0.93 0.78
CA PHE A 101 23.88 -1.83 0.03
C PHE A 101 24.20 -1.29 -1.37
N ALA A 102 23.19 -0.78 -2.08
CA ALA A 102 23.39 -0.20 -3.41
C ALA A 102 24.31 1.03 -3.38
N ILE A 103 24.19 1.89 -2.36
CA ILE A 103 25.07 3.06 -2.19
C ILE A 103 26.53 2.63 -1.96
N ASP A 104 26.73 1.57 -1.18
CA ASP A 104 28.07 1.16 -0.76
C ASP A 104 28.81 0.30 -1.82
N HIS A 105 28.06 -0.36 -2.73
CA HIS A 105 28.63 -1.38 -3.63
C HIS A 105 28.41 -1.14 -5.11
N ASN A 106 27.53 -0.19 -5.50
CA ASN A 106 27.37 0.13 -6.92
C ASN A 106 28.59 0.86 -7.46
N ASP A 107 28.98 0.50 -8.67
CA ASP A 107 29.70 1.41 -9.55
C ASP A 107 28.79 2.55 -9.97
N GLU A 108 29.35 3.57 -10.61
CA GLU A 108 28.58 4.70 -11.12
C GLU A 108 27.48 4.24 -12.09
N ILE A 109 26.24 4.61 -11.79
CA ILE A 109 25.08 4.39 -12.66
C ILE A 109 24.82 5.69 -13.44
N ASP A 110 25.22 5.69 -14.72
CA ASP A 110 24.90 6.79 -15.63
C ASP A 110 23.52 6.56 -16.27
N TRP A 111 22.56 7.43 -15.91
CA TRP A 111 21.19 7.34 -16.42
C TRP A 111 21.06 7.85 -17.86
N ASP A 112 22.02 8.62 -18.37
CA ASP A 112 22.05 9.13 -19.74
C ASP A 112 22.73 8.14 -20.68
N ASP A 113 23.58 7.24 -20.18
CA ASP A 113 24.12 6.14 -20.97
C ASP A 113 23.09 5.02 -21.18
N HIS A 114 22.47 5.02 -22.33
CA HIS A 114 21.51 3.98 -22.74
C HIS A 114 22.16 2.64 -23.14
N SER A 115 23.50 2.55 -23.19
CA SER A 115 24.20 1.28 -23.38
C SER A 115 24.41 0.54 -22.06
N GLN A 116 24.49 1.26 -20.93
CA GLN A 116 24.68 0.69 -19.61
C GLN A 116 23.41 -0.04 -19.14
N ARG A 117 23.53 -1.28 -18.70
CA ARG A 117 22.45 -2.04 -18.06
C ARG A 117 22.36 -1.66 -16.58
N LYS A 118 21.16 -1.44 -16.09
CA LYS A 118 20.84 -1.16 -14.69
C LYS A 118 19.95 -2.28 -14.17
N TYR A 119 20.34 -2.93 -13.09
CA TYR A 119 19.70 -4.14 -12.59
C TYR A 119 18.76 -3.82 -11.44
N LYS A 120 17.66 -4.53 -11.35
CA LYS A 120 16.72 -4.50 -10.22
C LYS A 120 16.29 -5.91 -9.86
N LEU A 121 15.96 -6.16 -8.60
CA LEU A 121 15.49 -7.45 -8.15
C LEU A 121 14.12 -7.78 -8.76
N CYS A 122 13.93 -9.06 -9.05
CA CYS A 122 12.67 -9.62 -9.53
C CYS A 122 12.52 -11.05 -9.03
N TRP A 123 11.30 -11.57 -9.11
CA TRP A 123 11.02 -12.98 -8.90
C TRP A 123 11.16 -13.76 -10.22
N ASN A 124 11.98 -14.79 -10.22
CA ASN A 124 12.12 -15.69 -11.35
C ASN A 124 11.21 -16.91 -11.12
N ARG A 125 10.11 -16.99 -11.88
CA ARG A 125 9.11 -18.07 -11.74
C ARG A 125 9.63 -19.44 -12.18
N GLU A 126 10.62 -19.50 -13.07
CA GLU A 126 11.17 -20.77 -13.57
C GLU A 126 12.07 -21.44 -12.55
N THR A 127 12.86 -20.64 -11.82
CA THR A 127 13.80 -21.14 -10.82
C THR A 127 13.25 -21.05 -9.40
N GLU A 128 12.10 -20.39 -9.21
CA GLU A 128 11.48 -20.08 -7.90
C GLU A 128 12.44 -19.37 -6.94
N LYS A 129 13.25 -18.46 -7.46
CA LYS A 129 14.25 -17.69 -6.70
C LYS A 129 14.16 -16.21 -7.00
N VAL A 130 14.69 -15.43 -6.06
CA VAL A 130 14.97 -14.01 -6.32
C VAL A 130 16.11 -13.92 -7.31
N ASP A 131 15.93 -13.15 -8.34
CA ASP A 131 16.87 -12.92 -9.42
C ASP A 131 16.92 -11.41 -9.74
N SER A 132 17.70 -11.02 -10.73
CA SER A 132 17.69 -9.65 -11.22
C SER A 132 17.33 -9.57 -12.68
N THR A 133 16.58 -8.54 -13.01
CA THR A 133 16.32 -8.14 -14.40
C THR A 133 16.97 -6.79 -14.68
N TRP A 134 17.20 -6.47 -15.93
CA TRP A 134 17.87 -5.22 -16.30
C TRP A 134 17.03 -4.34 -17.20
N SER A 135 17.30 -3.04 -17.12
CA SER A 135 16.79 -2.02 -18.02
C SER A 135 17.90 -1.04 -18.40
N ARG A 136 17.75 -0.40 -19.55
CA ARG A 136 18.62 0.69 -19.98
C ARG A 136 18.10 2.05 -19.55
N ARG A 137 16.84 2.12 -19.14
CA ARG A 137 16.16 3.34 -18.70
C ARG A 137 15.60 3.17 -17.30
N LYS A 138 15.48 4.26 -16.60
CA LYS A 138 14.75 4.29 -15.33
C LYS A 138 13.25 4.07 -15.62
N ILE A 139 12.73 2.91 -15.25
CA ILE A 139 11.32 2.54 -15.53
C ILE A 139 10.43 2.95 -14.36
N THR A 140 10.95 2.81 -13.13
CA THR A 140 10.21 3.10 -11.89
C THR A 140 11.17 3.68 -10.86
N ASP A 141 10.62 4.27 -9.81
CA ASP A 141 11.38 4.63 -8.61
C ASP A 141 11.69 3.35 -7.82
N GLY A 142 12.74 2.66 -8.24
CA GLY A 142 13.22 1.42 -7.64
C GLY A 142 14.66 1.52 -7.15
N ILE A 143 15.10 0.44 -6.50
CA ILE A 143 16.50 0.27 -6.14
C ILE A 143 17.18 -0.40 -7.32
N TYR A 144 18.25 0.24 -7.82
CA TYR A 144 19.01 -0.26 -8.96
C TYR A 144 20.44 -0.60 -8.54
N PHE A 145 20.97 -1.60 -9.23
CA PHE A 145 22.33 -2.11 -9.03
C PHE A 145 23.11 -1.96 -10.35
N SER A 146 24.40 -1.72 -10.21
CA SER A 146 25.30 -1.52 -11.35
C SER A 146 25.54 -2.80 -12.17
N SER A 147 25.43 -3.98 -11.52
CA SER A 147 25.56 -5.28 -12.17
C SER A 147 24.65 -6.34 -11.57
N HIS A 148 24.53 -7.49 -12.26
CA HIS A 148 23.84 -8.67 -11.75
C HIS A 148 24.50 -9.18 -10.45
N GLU A 149 25.83 -9.21 -10.43
CA GLU A 149 26.63 -9.70 -9.29
C GLU A 149 26.36 -8.84 -8.05
N VAL A 150 26.33 -7.51 -8.18
CA VAL A 150 26.02 -6.60 -7.07
C VAL A 150 24.57 -6.80 -6.61
N ALA A 151 23.62 -7.00 -7.53
CA ALA A 151 22.23 -7.27 -7.18
C ALA A 151 22.08 -8.58 -6.39
N MET A 152 22.77 -9.66 -6.81
CA MET A 152 22.72 -10.95 -6.12
C MET A 152 23.46 -10.93 -4.78
N ALA A 153 24.56 -10.19 -4.67
CA ALA A 153 25.22 -9.96 -3.38
C ALA A 153 24.32 -9.20 -2.39
N ALA A 154 23.48 -8.26 -2.88
CA ALA A 154 22.49 -7.61 -2.05
C ALA A 154 21.42 -8.60 -1.55
N VAL A 155 20.99 -9.56 -2.39
CA VAL A 155 20.03 -10.61 -2.00
C VAL A 155 20.64 -11.49 -0.88
N GLU A 156 21.90 -11.88 -1.00
CA GLU A 156 22.61 -12.65 0.02
C GLU A 156 22.74 -11.87 1.34
N ALA A 157 23.10 -10.59 1.27
CA ALA A 157 23.30 -9.74 2.44
C ALA A 157 22.01 -9.46 3.24
N VAL A 158 20.88 -9.25 2.54
CA VAL A 158 19.58 -8.93 3.14
C VAL A 158 18.79 -10.18 3.50
N GLY A 159 18.96 -11.26 2.75
CA GLY A 159 18.29 -12.55 2.91
C GLY A 159 17.17 -12.76 1.89
N GLU A 160 17.32 -13.82 1.07
CA GLU A 160 16.40 -14.14 -0.02
C GLU A 160 14.96 -14.34 0.44
N ASP A 161 14.73 -15.10 1.53
CA ASP A 161 13.40 -15.38 2.06
C ASP A 161 12.67 -14.10 2.52
N ARG A 162 13.40 -13.17 3.13
CA ARG A 162 12.85 -11.88 3.54
C ARG A 162 12.45 -11.05 2.32
N ILE A 163 13.32 -10.98 1.31
CA ILE A 163 13.07 -10.26 0.07
C ILE A 163 11.85 -10.84 -0.65
N LYS A 164 11.79 -12.17 -0.80
CA LYS A 164 10.67 -12.87 -1.41
C LYS A 164 9.36 -12.53 -0.68
N LYS A 165 9.33 -12.71 0.62
CA LYS A 165 8.11 -12.57 1.43
C LYS A 165 7.59 -11.14 1.54
N PHE A 166 8.47 -10.15 1.69
CA PHE A 166 8.08 -8.80 2.07
C PHE A 166 8.38 -7.73 1.02
N TYR A 167 9.30 -7.96 0.11
CA TYR A 167 9.67 -6.99 -0.92
C TYR A 167 9.13 -7.33 -2.31
N LEU A 168 8.94 -8.63 -2.59
CA LEU A 168 8.36 -9.15 -3.83
C LEU A 168 7.11 -10.00 -3.54
N PRO A 169 6.04 -9.44 -2.92
CA PRO A 169 4.89 -10.21 -2.44
C PRO A 169 4.11 -10.92 -3.55
N ASP A 170 4.25 -10.50 -4.82
CA ASP A 170 3.62 -11.15 -5.98
C ASP A 170 4.45 -12.34 -6.52
N ALA A 171 5.42 -12.82 -5.73
CA ALA A 171 6.29 -13.95 -6.07
C ALA A 171 5.63 -15.34 -5.88
N GLU A 172 4.30 -15.37 -5.62
CA GLU A 172 3.51 -16.60 -5.53
C GLU A 172 2.83 -16.98 -6.85
#